data_26c0123d3ba3cb500f133bbfd817404e
#
_entry.id   26c0123d3ba3cb500f133bbfd817404e
#
_cell.length_a   1.000
_cell.length_b   1.000
_cell.length_c   1.000
_cell.angle_alpha   90.00
_cell.angle_beta   90.00
_cell.angle_gamma   90.00
#
_symmetry.space_group_name_H-M   'P 1'
#
loop_
_entity.id
_entity.type
_entity.pdbx_description
1 polymer ?
#
loop_
_entity_poly.entity_id
_entity_poly.type
_entity_poly.pdbx_seq_one_letter_code
_entity_poly.pdbx_strand_id
1 'polypeptide(L)'
;IARKDATPLAGYNQDIYVDPSQANSKTIEELIQEFTVTRLYSINLINSISNENLMNLGTASDSTISARACAFILLGHSIWHIEIIKERYL
;
A
#
# COMPACT_ATOMS: atom_id res chain seq x y z
N ILE A 1 10.71 -3.47 -7.20
CA ILE A 1 10.49 -3.11 -8.62
C ILE A 1 11.35 -1.89 -8.99
N ALA A 2 11.21 -0.77 -8.29
CA ALA A 2 11.96 0.46 -8.61
C ALA A 2 13.48 0.25 -8.62
N ARG A 3 13.99 -0.62 -7.76
CA ARG A 3 15.43 -0.94 -7.66
C ARG A 3 15.86 -2.05 -8.60
N LYS A 4 15.04 -2.38 -9.59
CA LYS A 4 15.27 -3.43 -10.61
C LYS A 4 15.32 -4.85 -10.03
N ASP A 5 14.74 -5.06 -8.86
CA ASP A 5 14.53 -6.41 -8.33
C ASP A 5 13.41 -7.08 -9.13
N ALA A 6 13.74 -8.15 -9.83
CA ALA A 6 12.82 -8.87 -10.69
C ALA A 6 12.03 -9.96 -9.96
N THR A 7 12.24 -10.14 -8.65
CA THR A 7 11.51 -11.13 -7.86
C THR A 7 10.02 -10.87 -7.95
N PRO A 8 9.19 -11.83 -8.39
CA PRO A 8 7.75 -11.63 -8.43
C PRO A 8 7.17 -11.41 -7.04
N LEU A 9 6.29 -10.42 -6.92
CA LEU A 9 5.53 -10.18 -5.69
C LEU A 9 4.27 -11.06 -5.74
N ALA A 10 4.18 -12.00 -4.80
CA ALA A 10 3.06 -12.90 -4.70
C ALA A 10 1.78 -12.18 -4.27
N GLY A 11 0.65 -12.61 -4.83
CA GLY A 11 -0.65 -12.27 -4.27
C GLY A 11 -0.91 -13.05 -2.98
N TYR A 12 -1.86 -12.60 -2.19
CA TYR A 12 -2.22 -13.26 -0.94
C TYR A 12 -3.71 -13.02 -0.62
N ASN A 13 -4.26 -13.90 0.22
CA ASN A 13 -5.59 -13.68 0.77
C ASN A 13 -5.48 -12.75 1.99
N GLN A 14 -5.87 -11.50 1.82
CA GLN A 14 -5.76 -10.48 2.85
C GLN A 14 -6.65 -10.77 4.08
N ASP A 15 -7.73 -11.52 3.91
CA ASP A 15 -8.68 -11.78 4.99
C ASP A 15 -8.07 -12.60 6.13
N ILE A 16 -7.08 -13.46 5.82
CA ILE A 16 -6.41 -14.26 6.86
C ILE A 16 -5.54 -13.43 7.80
N TYR A 17 -5.25 -12.17 7.47
CA TYR A 17 -4.44 -11.27 8.30
C TYR A 17 -5.28 -10.40 9.23
N VAL A 18 -6.61 -10.37 9.05
CA VAL A 18 -7.48 -9.46 9.82
C VAL A 18 -7.46 -9.80 11.31
N ASP A 19 -7.79 -11.03 11.67
CA ASP A 19 -7.81 -11.45 13.08
C ASP A 19 -6.43 -11.38 13.73
N PRO A 20 -5.35 -11.90 13.12
CA PRO A 20 -4.01 -11.78 13.71
C PRO A 20 -3.51 -10.35 13.85
N SER A 21 -4.05 -9.38 13.11
CA SER A 21 -3.67 -7.97 13.25
C SER A 21 -4.09 -7.37 14.58
N GLN A 22 -5.09 -7.96 15.23
CA GLN A 22 -5.66 -7.48 16.50
C GLN A 22 -6.10 -6.02 16.45
N ALA A 23 -6.56 -5.56 15.28
CA ALA A 23 -6.96 -4.15 15.07
C ALA A 23 -8.08 -3.73 16.02
N ASN A 24 -9.00 -4.67 16.37
CA ASN A 24 -10.10 -4.37 17.28
C ASN A 24 -9.66 -4.10 18.74
N SER A 25 -8.42 -4.46 19.11
CA SER A 25 -7.85 -4.15 20.43
C SER A 25 -7.14 -2.81 20.48
N LYS A 26 -7.04 -2.11 19.35
CA LYS A 26 -6.37 -0.82 19.25
C LYS A 26 -7.39 0.32 19.34
N THR A 27 -6.97 1.45 19.90
CA THR A 27 -7.77 2.67 19.88
C THR A 27 -7.73 3.29 18.49
N ILE A 28 -8.69 4.18 18.18
CA ILE A 28 -8.69 4.92 16.92
C ILE A 28 -7.45 5.81 16.80
N GLU A 29 -6.98 6.38 17.89
CA GLU A 29 -5.76 7.19 17.94
C GLU A 29 -4.53 6.38 17.56
N GLU A 30 -4.41 5.15 18.09
CA GLU A 30 -3.32 4.24 17.74
C GLU A 30 -3.35 3.87 16.24
N LEU A 31 -4.52 3.59 15.69
CA LEU A 31 -4.68 3.28 14.29
C LEU A 31 -4.33 4.47 13.39
N ILE A 32 -4.76 5.68 13.76
CA ILE A 32 -4.40 6.91 13.05
C ILE A 32 -2.89 7.14 13.08
N GLN A 33 -2.26 6.92 14.22
CA GLN A 33 -0.81 7.06 14.36
C GLN A 33 -0.07 6.06 13.47
N GLU A 34 -0.47 4.80 13.46
CA GLU A 34 0.12 3.77 12.60
C GLU A 34 0.00 4.15 11.11
N PHE A 35 -1.19 4.59 10.71
CA PHE A 35 -1.42 5.04 9.34
C PHE A 35 -0.53 6.22 8.97
N THR A 36 -0.46 7.23 9.85
CA THR A 36 0.31 8.46 9.62
C THR A 36 1.80 8.15 9.47
N VAL A 37 2.38 7.36 10.38
CA VAL A 37 3.80 6.98 10.33
C VAL A 37 4.10 6.19 9.04
N THR A 38 3.25 5.22 8.70
CA THR A 38 3.42 4.42 7.49
C THR A 38 3.34 5.28 6.24
N ARG A 39 2.39 6.21 6.18
CA ARG A 39 2.21 7.10 5.03
C ARG A 39 3.39 8.04 4.87
N LEU A 40 3.90 8.63 5.94
CA LEU A 40 5.07 9.49 5.90
C LEU A 40 6.31 8.74 5.40
N TYR A 41 6.50 7.51 5.85
CA TYR A 41 7.58 6.67 5.34
C TYR A 41 7.43 6.40 3.84
N SER A 42 6.23 6.05 3.39
CA SER A 42 5.95 5.78 1.98
C SER A 42 6.21 7.01 1.10
N ILE A 43 5.78 8.19 1.54
CA ILE A 43 6.02 9.46 0.83
C ILE A 43 7.52 9.73 0.72
N ASN A 44 8.25 9.58 1.82
CA ASN A 44 9.69 9.80 1.83
C ASN A 44 10.41 8.82 0.89
N LEU A 45 10.03 7.54 0.93
CA LEU A 45 10.58 6.51 0.06
C LEU A 45 10.32 6.84 -1.41
N ILE A 46 9.08 7.15 -1.78
CA ILE A 46 8.70 7.44 -3.17
C ILE A 46 9.44 8.68 -3.67
N ASN A 47 9.55 9.73 -2.85
CA ASN A 47 10.28 10.96 -3.21
C ASN A 47 11.78 10.71 -3.45
N SER A 48 12.33 9.64 -2.88
CA SER A 48 13.74 9.27 -3.10
C SER A 48 13.98 8.52 -4.40
N ILE A 49 12.93 8.07 -5.08
CA ILE A 49 13.03 7.30 -6.32
C ILE A 49 13.11 8.26 -7.50
N SER A 50 14.12 8.08 -8.37
CA SER A 50 14.25 8.90 -9.58
C SER A 50 13.09 8.64 -10.55
N ASN A 51 12.80 9.61 -11.42
CA ASN A 51 11.79 9.45 -12.48
C ASN A 51 12.10 8.26 -13.39
N GLU A 52 13.37 8.02 -13.66
CA GLU A 52 13.80 6.85 -14.44
C GLU A 52 13.43 5.55 -13.73
N ASN A 53 13.74 5.43 -12.45
CA ASN A 53 13.47 4.21 -11.69
C ASN A 53 11.97 3.98 -11.41
N LEU A 54 11.17 5.03 -11.41
CA LEU A 54 9.70 4.91 -11.34
C LEU A 54 9.11 4.19 -12.55
N MET A 55 9.81 4.19 -13.69
CA MET A 55 9.37 3.51 -14.90
C MET A 55 9.78 2.03 -14.96
N ASN A 56 10.59 1.55 -14.02
CA ASN A 56 10.99 0.15 -13.98
C ASN A 56 9.78 -0.77 -13.79
N LEU A 57 9.80 -1.89 -14.50
CA LEU A 57 8.73 -2.88 -14.49
C LEU A 57 9.08 -4.06 -13.60
N GLY A 58 8.07 -4.65 -13.03
CA GLY A 58 8.15 -5.87 -12.26
C GLY A 58 6.85 -6.65 -12.35
N THR A 59 6.73 -7.69 -11.55
CA THR A 59 5.55 -8.55 -11.51
C THR A 59 4.93 -8.51 -10.13
N ALA A 60 3.62 -8.29 -10.06
CA ALA A 60 2.84 -8.37 -8.84
C ALA A 60 1.54 -9.11 -9.13
N SER A 61 1.21 -10.13 -8.34
CA SER A 61 0.01 -10.97 -8.53
C SER A 61 -0.13 -11.45 -9.98
N ASP A 62 0.98 -11.95 -10.56
CA ASP A 62 1.08 -12.45 -11.94
C ASP A 62 0.86 -11.40 -13.04
N SER A 63 0.84 -10.14 -12.70
CA SER A 63 0.68 -9.04 -13.66
C SER A 63 1.90 -8.15 -13.71
N THR A 64 2.23 -7.65 -14.90
CA THR A 64 3.29 -6.66 -15.08
C THR A 64 2.84 -5.31 -14.55
N ILE A 65 3.69 -4.66 -13.75
CA ILE A 65 3.38 -3.38 -13.13
C ILE A 65 4.64 -2.52 -13.08
N SER A 66 4.49 -1.21 -13.26
CA SER A 66 5.59 -0.26 -13.05
C SER A 66 5.69 0.14 -11.57
N ALA A 67 6.88 0.57 -11.16
CA ALA A 67 7.08 1.14 -9.82
C ALA A 67 6.17 2.36 -9.60
N ARG A 68 5.99 3.20 -10.64
CA ARG A 68 5.07 4.34 -10.60
C ARG A 68 3.63 3.91 -10.33
N ALA A 69 3.16 2.87 -11.00
CA ALA A 69 1.82 2.33 -10.78
C ALA A 69 1.63 1.84 -9.34
N CYS A 70 2.65 1.20 -8.75
CA CYS A 70 2.61 0.81 -7.33
C CYS A 70 2.39 2.02 -6.41
N ALA A 71 3.06 3.15 -6.69
CA ALA A 71 2.90 4.38 -5.92
C ALA A 71 1.47 4.93 -6.01
N PHE A 72 0.88 4.94 -7.20
CA PHE A 72 -0.52 5.36 -7.38
C PHE A 72 -1.51 4.42 -6.72
N ILE A 73 -1.25 3.12 -6.70
CA ILE A 73 -2.11 2.14 -6.03
C ILE A 73 -2.16 2.39 -4.52
N LEU A 74 -1.05 2.75 -3.89
CA LEU A 74 -1.04 3.09 -2.46
C LEU A 74 -2.07 4.16 -2.12
N LEU A 75 -2.13 5.23 -2.92
CA LEU A 75 -3.09 6.31 -2.71
C LEU A 75 -4.51 5.88 -3.07
N GLY A 76 -4.69 5.32 -4.26
CA GLY A 76 -6.00 4.92 -4.76
C GLY A 76 -6.69 3.88 -3.90
N HIS A 77 -5.93 2.92 -3.37
CA HIS A 77 -6.44 1.89 -2.48
C HIS A 77 -6.98 2.49 -1.18
N SER A 78 -6.24 3.42 -0.59
CA SER A 78 -6.67 4.13 0.63
C SER A 78 -7.93 4.96 0.39
N ILE A 79 -8.01 5.67 -0.73
CA ILE A 79 -9.19 6.47 -1.09
C ILE A 79 -10.41 5.54 -1.24
N TRP A 80 -10.23 4.41 -1.92
CA TRP A 80 -11.32 3.43 -2.09
C TRP A 80 -11.88 2.95 -0.75
N HIS A 81 -11.00 2.61 0.20
CA HIS A 81 -11.43 2.19 1.54
C HIS A 81 -12.17 3.31 2.28
N ILE A 82 -11.70 4.55 2.17
CA ILE A 82 -12.38 5.70 2.78
C ILE A 82 -13.80 5.84 2.23
N GLU A 83 -13.99 5.72 0.93
CA GLU A 83 -15.31 5.79 0.33
C GLU A 83 -16.23 4.65 0.79
N ILE A 84 -15.71 3.44 0.92
CA ILE A 84 -16.46 2.30 1.47
C ILE A 84 -16.87 2.56 2.93
N ILE A 85 -15.99 3.13 3.75
CA ILE A 85 -16.30 3.49 5.13
C ILE A 85 -17.43 4.51 5.17
N LYS A 86 -17.35 5.56 4.37
CA LYS A 86 -18.43 6.58 4.29
C LYS A 86 -19.76 5.97 3.86
N GLU A 87 -19.73 5.11 2.86
CA GLU A 87 -20.93 4.50 2.30
C GLU A 87 -21.62 3.52 3.29
N ARG A 88 -20.82 2.71 4.00
CA ARG A 88 -21.34 1.59 4.80
C ARG A 88 -21.42 1.85 6.30
N TYR A 89 -20.61 2.76 6.84
CA TYR A 89 -20.44 2.91 8.28
C TYR A 89 -20.69 4.34 8.81
N LEU A 90 -20.82 5.31 7.94
CA LEU A 90 -21.09 6.71 8.31
C LEU A 90 -22.42 7.22 7.60
#